data_719cf9bd7e08d356be529d8cc7c974fa
#
_entry.id   719cf9bd7e08d356be529d8cc7c974fa
#
_cell.length_a   1.000
_cell.length_b   1.000
_cell.length_c   1.000
_cell.angle_alpha   90.00
_cell.angle_beta   90.00
_cell.angle_gamma   90.00
#
_symmetry.space_group_name_H-M   'P 1'
#
loop_
_entity.id
_entity.type
_entity.pdbx_description
1 polymer ?
#
loop_
_entity_poly.entity_id
_entity_poly.type
_entity_poly.pdbx_seq_one_letter_code
_entity_poly.pdbx_strand_id
1 'polypeptide(L)'
;MNKRLIFTALACMMGLFFASCSRPSIEGTWVEPAAEGSLLGEVGFTLLENGEVVSINTGFREYKTWEKVGDKLILNGVTNGSVQSSFSDTNTIISLDEKQLVIGQDGYTVTYQKK
;
A
#
# COMPACT_ATOMS: atom_id res chain seq x y z
N MET A 1 -42.50 4.56 -8.45
CA MET A 1 -42.10 4.37 -7.87
C MET A 1 -41.66 3.85 -7.52
N ASN A 2 -41.76 4.25 -7.63
CA ASN A 2 -41.22 4.02 -6.90
C ASN A 2 -40.59 3.33 -6.65
N LYS A 3 -40.79 3.58 -6.75
CA LYS A 3 -40.12 3.24 -6.13
C LYS A 3 -39.29 2.61 -6.02
N ARG A 4 -39.51 3.06 -6.23
CA ARG A 4 -38.64 2.73 -5.80
C ARG A 4 -37.82 2.30 -5.59
N LEU A 5 -38.08 2.75 -5.72
CA LEU A 5 -37.19 2.46 -5.10
C LEU A 5 -36.51 2.03 -4.85
N ILE A 6 -36.96 2.41 -4.98
CA ILE A 6 -36.28 2.12 -4.27
C ILE A 6 -35.53 1.47 -4.20
N PHE A 7 -35.47 2.00 -4.27
CA PHE A 7 -34.57 1.53 -3.69
C PHE A 7 -33.77 1.13 -3.77
N THR A 8 -34.40 1.42 -4.16
CA THR A 8 -33.58 1.13 -3.70
C THR A 8 -32.74 0.83 -3.57
N ALA A 9 -33.17 1.30 -3.97
CA ALA A 9 -32.39 1.18 -3.37
C ALA A 9 -31.76 0.69 -3.15
N LEU A 10 -31.86 1.03 -3.31
CA LEU A 10 -31.17 0.61 -2.65
C LEU A 10 -30.40 -0.05 -2.67
N ALA A 11 -30.92 0.10 -3.09
CA ALA A 11 -30.08 -0.43 -2.65
C ALA A 11 -29.13 -0.82 -2.80
N CYS A 12 -29.36 -0.41 -3.09
CA CYS A 12 -28.33 -0.69 -2.84
C CYS A 12 -27.59 -0.66 -2.63
N MET A 13 -27.69 -0.50 -2.64
CA MET A 13 -26.95 -0.49 -2.01
C MET A 13 -26.40 -0.97 -1.67
N MET A 14 -26.62 -0.91 -1.78
CA MET A 14 -25.99 -1.33 -1.07
C MET A 14 -25.34 -1.96 -0.92
N GLY A 15 -25.59 -1.84 -1.43
CA GLY A 15 -24.88 -2.32 -0.89
C GLY A 15 -24.10 -2.50 -1.05
N LEU A 16 -24.08 -2.18 -1.11
CA LEU A 16 -23.24 -2.25 -0.86
C LEU A 16 -22.65 -2.32 -0.48
N PHE A 17 -22.65 -2.28 -0.24
CA PHE A 17 -21.97 -2.36 0.56
C PHE A 17 -21.50 -2.99 0.76
N PHE A 18 -21.67 -2.78 0.46
CA PHE A 18 -21.13 -3.46 1.01
C PHE A 18 -20.46 -3.91 0.59
N ALA A 19 -21.01 -3.62 0.09
CA ALA A 19 -19.92 -4.29 -0.36
C ALA A 19 -18.72 -3.57 -0.60
N SER A 20 -18.56 -2.92 -1.02
CA SER A 20 -17.37 -2.24 -1.01
C SER A 20 -16.56 -2.44 0.18
N CYS A 21 -17.10 -2.76 1.17
CA CYS A 21 -16.42 -2.91 2.40
C CYS A 21 -15.60 -4.14 2.52
N SER A 22 -15.69 -5.02 1.54
CA SER A 22 -14.97 -6.27 1.60
C SER A 22 -13.55 -6.19 1.07
N ARG A 23 -13.16 -5.08 0.51
CA ARG A 23 -11.80 -4.96 -0.01
C ARG A 23 -10.80 -4.61 1.08
N PRO A 24 -9.68 -5.32 1.15
CA PRO A 24 -8.64 -4.94 2.10
C PRO A 24 -8.08 -3.56 1.78
N SER A 25 -7.76 -2.82 2.82
CA SER A 25 -7.15 -1.51 2.65
C SER A 25 -5.64 -1.67 2.49
N ILE A 26 -5.05 -0.91 1.60
CA ILE A 26 -3.61 -0.90 1.46
C ILE A 26 -2.95 -0.02 2.52
N GLU A 27 -3.72 0.82 3.20
CA GLU A 27 -3.18 1.66 4.26
C GLU A 27 -2.74 0.82 5.44
N GLY A 28 -1.69 1.26 6.12
CA GLY A 28 -1.17 0.58 7.28
C GLY A 28 0.31 0.30 7.16
N THR A 29 0.82 -0.52 8.06
CA THR A 29 2.25 -0.81 8.13
C THR A 29 2.54 -2.15 7.47
N TRP A 30 3.48 -2.12 6.54
CA TRP A 30 3.88 -3.28 5.75
C TRP A 30 5.38 -3.48 5.89
N VAL A 31 5.80 -4.67 6.30
CA VAL A 31 7.22 -4.95 6.52
C VAL A 31 7.62 -6.27 5.88
N GLU A 32 8.86 -6.32 5.41
CA GLU A 32 9.51 -7.59 5.08
C GLU A 32 10.03 -8.15 6.39
N PRO A 33 9.68 -9.39 6.74
CA PRO A 33 10.20 -9.97 7.97
C PRO A 33 11.73 -10.00 7.93
N ALA A 34 12.35 -9.75 9.08
CA ALA A 34 13.80 -9.83 9.19
C ALA A 34 14.24 -11.26 8.91
N ALA A 35 15.33 -11.40 8.16
CA ALA A 35 15.91 -12.71 7.95
C ALA A 35 16.42 -13.26 9.28
N GLU A 36 16.34 -14.56 9.42
CA GLU A 36 16.80 -15.22 10.64
C GLU A 36 18.27 -14.87 10.87
N GLY A 37 18.60 -14.40 12.05
CA GLY A 37 19.97 -13.99 12.38
C GLY A 37 20.32 -12.59 11.90
N SER A 38 19.42 -11.88 11.26
CA SER A 38 19.67 -10.53 10.79
C SER A 38 19.71 -9.55 11.95
N LEU A 39 20.68 -8.64 11.93
CA LEU A 39 20.78 -7.57 12.92
C LEU A 39 20.02 -6.32 12.49
N LEU A 40 19.54 -6.30 11.25
CA LEU A 40 18.92 -5.09 10.70
C LEU A 40 17.45 -4.94 11.04
N GLY A 41 16.78 -6.04 11.39
CA GLY A 41 15.38 -5.99 11.73
C GLY A 41 14.50 -5.88 10.51
N GLU A 42 13.24 -5.54 10.72
CA GLU A 42 12.25 -5.44 9.66
C GLU A 42 12.47 -4.19 8.84
N VAL A 43 12.17 -4.29 7.55
CA VAL A 43 12.28 -3.18 6.61
C VAL A 43 10.92 -3.00 5.94
N GLY A 44 10.47 -1.79 5.81
CA GLY A 44 9.19 -1.56 5.16
C GLY A 44 8.74 -0.12 5.23
N PHE A 45 7.41 0.05 5.32
CA PHE A 45 6.84 1.39 5.30
C PHE A 45 5.43 1.36 5.89
N THR A 46 4.99 2.54 6.32
CA THR A 46 3.61 2.75 6.74
C THR A 46 2.97 3.69 5.74
N LEU A 47 1.88 3.25 5.14
CA LEU A 47 1.09 4.07 4.22
C LEU A 47 -0.02 4.73 5.02
N LEU A 48 0.05 6.05 5.14
CA LEU A 48 -0.91 6.81 5.92
C LEU A 48 -2.08 7.23 5.04
N GLU A 49 -3.23 7.39 5.65
CA GLU A 49 -4.46 7.72 4.97
C GLU A 49 -4.36 9.03 4.18
N ASN A 50 -3.55 9.96 4.65
CA ASN A 50 -3.41 11.27 4.02
C ASN A 50 -2.44 11.29 2.83
N GLY A 51 -1.92 10.12 2.43
CA GLY A 51 -1.00 10.05 1.29
C GLY A 51 0.47 10.14 1.66
N GLU A 52 0.78 10.21 2.93
CA GLU A 52 2.16 10.23 3.37
C GLU A 52 2.67 8.82 3.66
N VAL A 53 3.97 8.66 3.65
CA VAL A 53 4.63 7.39 3.95
C VAL A 53 5.66 7.61 5.03
N VAL A 54 5.70 6.67 5.99
CA VAL A 54 6.79 6.65 6.98
C VAL A 54 7.65 5.43 6.64
N SER A 55 8.93 5.66 6.37
CA SER A 55 9.86 4.58 6.06
C SER A 55 10.29 3.85 7.33
N ILE A 56 10.53 2.56 7.21
CA ILE A 56 11.01 1.74 8.31
C ILE A 56 12.31 1.10 7.86
N ASN A 57 13.41 1.58 8.40
CA ASN A 57 14.74 0.97 8.23
C ASN A 57 15.14 0.84 6.75
N THR A 58 14.85 1.86 5.95
CA THR A 58 15.12 1.81 4.51
C THR A 58 16.46 2.40 4.11
N GLY A 59 17.26 2.82 5.06
CA GLY A 59 18.59 3.34 4.76
C GLY A 59 18.54 4.70 4.09
N PHE A 60 19.25 4.83 2.97
CA PHE A 60 19.33 6.11 2.27
C PHE A 60 18.08 6.48 1.49
N ARG A 61 17.19 5.52 1.25
CA ARG A 61 15.97 5.78 0.50
C ARG A 61 14.85 6.03 1.48
N GLU A 62 14.36 7.26 1.48
CA GLU A 62 13.28 7.64 2.39
C GLU A 62 12.02 7.90 1.58
N TYR A 63 10.98 7.10 1.79
CA TYR A 63 9.70 7.32 1.14
C TYR A 63 8.99 8.50 1.80
N LYS A 64 8.29 9.30 1.03
CA LYS A 64 7.59 10.47 1.52
C LYS A 64 6.10 10.43 1.25
N THR A 65 5.70 10.04 0.06
CA THR A 65 4.28 10.01 -0.31
C THR A 65 3.97 8.77 -1.11
N TRP A 66 2.69 8.40 -1.13
CA TRP A 66 2.23 7.26 -1.90
C TRP A 66 0.93 7.58 -2.60
N GLU A 67 0.67 6.82 -3.65
CA GLU A 67 -0.55 6.96 -4.42
C GLU A 67 -0.89 5.60 -5.01
N LYS A 68 -2.17 5.24 -4.99
CA LYS A 68 -2.63 4.01 -5.62
C LYS A 68 -3.51 4.35 -6.80
N VAL A 69 -3.10 3.90 -7.98
CA VAL A 69 -3.85 4.12 -9.22
C VAL A 69 -4.10 2.75 -9.84
N GLY A 70 -5.34 2.27 -9.73
CA GLY A 70 -5.67 0.91 -10.19
C GLY A 70 -4.85 -0.11 -9.43
N ASP A 71 -4.08 -0.92 -10.15
CA ASP A 71 -3.20 -1.93 -9.56
C ASP A 71 -1.77 -1.42 -9.37
N LYS A 72 -1.56 -0.10 -9.46
CA LYS A 72 -0.23 0.46 -9.30
C LYS A 72 -0.10 1.16 -7.96
N LEU A 73 1.00 0.89 -7.28
CA LEU A 73 1.37 1.59 -6.06
C LEU A 73 2.59 2.44 -6.38
N ILE A 74 2.43 3.74 -6.29
CA ILE A 74 3.50 4.68 -6.62
C ILE A 74 4.06 5.22 -5.30
N LEU A 75 5.36 5.01 -5.11
CA LEU A 75 6.05 5.45 -3.90
C LEU A 75 7.05 6.52 -4.30
N ASN A 76 6.88 7.71 -3.76
CA ASN A 76 7.76 8.83 -4.04
C ASN A 76 8.58 9.15 -2.81
N GLY A 77 9.81 9.57 -3.02
CA GLY A 77 10.65 9.91 -1.89
C GLY A 77 11.95 10.54 -2.31
N VAL A 78 12.92 10.48 -1.43
CA VAL A 78 14.22 11.06 -1.64
C VAL A 78 15.31 10.06 -1.29
N THR A 79 16.45 10.20 -1.95
CA THR A 79 17.65 9.45 -1.62
C THR A 79 18.56 10.38 -0.87
N ASN A 80 18.95 10.01 0.33
CA ASN A 80 19.78 10.83 1.20
C ASN A 80 21.22 10.34 1.16
N GLY A 81 21.98 10.87 0.21
CA GLY A 81 23.41 10.58 0.12
C GLY A 81 24.17 11.88 0.23
N SER A 82 25.31 11.98 -0.42
CA SER A 82 26.07 13.21 -0.47
C SER A 82 25.29 14.30 -1.21
N VAL A 83 24.40 13.89 -2.12
CA VAL A 83 23.47 14.80 -2.80
C VAL A 83 22.08 14.19 -2.68
N GLN A 84 21.13 14.97 -2.20
CA GLN A 84 19.76 14.50 -2.10
C GLN A 84 19.07 14.53 -3.45
N SER A 85 18.43 13.46 -3.85
CA SER A 85 17.68 13.40 -5.10
C SER A 85 16.31 12.79 -4.88
N SER A 86 15.35 13.20 -5.69
CA SER A 86 13.99 12.65 -5.65
C SER A 86 13.90 11.39 -6.48
N PHE A 87 13.02 10.48 -6.08
CA PHE A 87 12.70 9.31 -6.89
C PHE A 87 11.21 9.04 -6.87
N SER A 88 10.76 8.29 -7.86
CA SER A 88 9.38 7.83 -7.94
C SER A 88 9.40 6.39 -8.44
N ASP A 89 8.91 5.47 -7.63
CA ASP A 89 8.86 4.05 -7.96
C ASP A 89 7.42 3.64 -8.23
N THR A 90 7.17 3.09 -9.41
CA THR A 90 5.86 2.57 -9.74
C THR A 90 5.91 1.05 -9.62
N ASN A 91 5.13 0.51 -8.70
CA ASN A 91 5.07 -0.92 -8.44
C ASN A 91 3.72 -1.47 -8.86
N THR A 92 3.68 -2.70 -9.33
CA THR A 92 2.41 -3.37 -9.62
C THR A 92 1.98 -4.14 -8.38
N ILE A 93 0.74 -3.94 -7.95
CA ILE A 93 0.18 -4.70 -6.84
C ILE A 93 -0.24 -6.05 -7.41
N ILE A 94 0.49 -7.10 -7.05
CA ILE A 94 0.24 -8.44 -7.52
C ILE A 94 -0.81 -9.12 -6.64
N SER A 95 -0.75 -8.87 -5.35
CA SER A 95 -1.67 -9.47 -4.39
C SER A 95 -1.77 -8.57 -3.17
N LEU A 96 -2.98 -8.45 -2.64
CA LEU A 96 -3.23 -7.65 -1.44
C LEU A 96 -4.35 -8.31 -0.66
N ASP A 97 -4.07 -8.67 0.59
CA ASP A 97 -5.10 -9.12 1.50
C ASP A 97 -4.86 -8.49 2.87
N GLU A 98 -5.57 -8.94 3.89
CA GLU A 98 -5.49 -8.33 5.21
C GLU A 98 -4.14 -8.52 5.88
N LYS A 99 -3.35 -9.47 5.42
CA LYS A 99 -2.10 -9.83 6.08
C LYS A 99 -0.87 -9.67 5.20
N GLN A 100 -1.05 -9.57 3.89
CA GLN A 100 0.08 -9.65 2.97
C GLN A 100 -0.10 -8.73 1.79
N LEU A 101 0.98 -8.10 1.38
CA LEU A 101 1.03 -7.28 0.18
C LEU A 101 2.20 -7.77 -0.67
N VAL A 102 1.93 -8.12 -1.92
CA VAL A 102 2.97 -8.50 -2.87
C VAL A 102 3.01 -7.46 -3.96
N ILE A 103 4.16 -6.84 -4.15
CA ILE A 103 4.32 -5.86 -5.24
C ILE A 103 5.49 -6.30 -6.12
N GLY A 104 5.43 -5.88 -7.37
CA GLY A 104 6.45 -6.23 -8.35
C GLY A 104 6.97 -5.01 -9.07
N GLN A 105 8.25 -5.06 -9.43
CA GLN A 105 8.91 -4.02 -10.18
C GLN A 105 10.11 -4.63 -10.90
N ASP A 106 10.24 -4.33 -12.20
CA ASP A 106 11.41 -4.70 -12.99
C ASP A 106 11.79 -6.17 -12.90
N GLY A 107 10.78 -7.03 -12.92
CA GLY A 107 11.03 -8.47 -13.04
C GLY A 107 11.20 -9.20 -11.72
N TYR A 108 11.10 -8.53 -10.60
CA TYR A 108 11.14 -9.22 -9.31
C TYR A 108 10.02 -8.72 -8.41
N THR A 109 9.72 -9.48 -7.38
CA THR A 109 8.62 -9.20 -6.46
C THR A 109 9.11 -9.13 -5.03
N VAL A 110 8.38 -8.37 -4.22
CA VAL A 110 8.64 -8.27 -2.80
C VAL A 110 7.35 -8.56 -2.06
N THR A 111 7.44 -9.37 -1.02
CA THR A 111 6.30 -9.73 -0.18
C THR A 111 6.44 -9.05 1.17
N TYR A 112 5.41 -8.31 1.55
CA TYR A 112 5.35 -7.62 2.84
C TYR A 112 4.28 -8.25 3.70
N GLN A 113 4.47 -8.23 5.00
CA GLN A 113 3.49 -8.68 5.98
C GLN A 113 2.87 -7.48 6.66
N LYS A 114 1.59 -7.56 6.94
CA LYS A 114 0.89 -6.50 7.68
C LYS A 114 1.29 -6.57 9.14
N LYS A 115 1.64 -5.44 9.66
CA LYS A 115 2.04 -5.37 11.06
C LYS A 115 0.95 -4.85 11.95
#